data_56dd31528784c617d7697283242fb03d
#
_entry.id   56dd31528784c617d7697283242fb03d
#
_cell.length_a   1.000
_cell.length_b   1.000
_cell.length_c   1.000
_cell.angle_alpha   90.00
_cell.angle_beta   90.00
_cell.angle_gamma   90.00
#
_symmetry.space_group_name_H-M   'P 1'
#
loop_
_entity.id
_entity.type
_entity.pdbx_description
1 polymer ?
#
loop_
_entity_poly.entity_id
_entity_poly.type
_entity_poly.pdbx_seq_one_letter_code
_entity_poly.pdbx_strand_id
1 'polypeptide(L)'
;MNSTEAPVLGVILAAGKGTRIHPFSERYPKPILPILGQPLLQHQIECMRNIGVRRVIVVIGHLGFEIVRALGDGRDLGVEIEFVEQGPTLGIAHALCKLEDLVDRPFMLFLGDIFFVHDNLSRMVAMLGHDDVRGVLAVKNEPSIEAIRRNFVVLEDDEGFVKRVIEKPQYPQSRLKGCGLYLFDRQIFDAVRRTPRTAMRDEYEITDAIQIFIDDGHRVRAAHVIRDDLNLSYPADLLDINLKLLGQNNHIGKDVRLAPGASVERSVIMDGARVEQPIAIRDSLVFPGVTVNAGFDLQRVIVTSEQVIQCP
;
A
#
# COMPACT_ATOMS: atom_id res chain seq x y z
N MET A 1 6.32 -9.93 31.09
CA MET A 1 6.95 -10.15 29.77
C MET A 1 7.24 -8.78 29.21
N ASN A 2 8.50 -8.39 29.19
CA ASN A 2 8.90 -7.10 28.60
C ASN A 2 8.64 -7.19 27.09
N SER A 3 7.57 -6.56 26.62
CA SER A 3 7.39 -6.30 25.20
C SER A 3 8.43 -5.23 24.83
N THR A 4 9.61 -5.66 24.38
CA THR A 4 10.55 -4.76 23.75
C THR A 4 9.83 -4.20 22.52
N GLU A 5 9.43 -2.93 22.63
CA GLU A 5 8.91 -2.16 21.50
C GLU A 5 9.89 -2.27 20.34
N ALA A 6 9.41 -2.50 19.12
CA ALA A 6 10.31 -2.55 17.98
C ALA A 6 11.07 -1.23 17.90
N PRO A 7 12.37 -1.26 17.55
CA PRO A 7 13.16 -0.04 17.44
C PRO A 7 12.71 0.86 16.28
N VAL A 8 11.59 0.57 15.65
CA VAL A 8 11.10 1.17 14.41
C VAL A 8 9.65 1.64 14.55
N LEU A 9 9.38 2.86 14.10
CA LEU A 9 8.05 3.45 13.98
C LEU A 9 7.43 3.05 12.62
N GLY A 10 6.11 2.85 12.57
CA GLY A 10 5.38 2.70 11.31
C GLY A 10 4.93 4.06 10.76
N VAL A 11 5.04 4.26 9.45
CA VAL A 11 4.49 5.41 8.73
C VAL A 11 3.76 4.92 7.50
N ILE A 12 2.52 5.36 7.28
CA ILE A 12 1.75 5.04 6.09
C ILE A 12 1.27 6.34 5.44
N LEU A 13 1.58 6.53 4.15
CA LEU A 13 1.09 7.68 3.38
C LEU A 13 -0.20 7.33 2.67
N ALA A 14 -1.31 7.86 3.17
CA ALA A 14 -2.67 7.56 2.76
C ALA A 14 -3.46 8.79 2.29
N ALA A 15 -2.79 9.92 1.98
CA ALA A 15 -3.42 11.20 1.69
C ALA A 15 -3.83 11.41 0.22
N GLY A 16 -3.50 10.48 -0.68
CA GLY A 16 -3.75 10.60 -2.11
C GLY A 16 -5.23 10.66 -2.49
N LYS A 17 -5.62 11.56 -3.40
CA LYS A 17 -7.01 11.73 -3.86
C LYS A 17 -7.59 10.52 -4.62
N GLY A 18 -6.75 9.70 -5.23
CA GLY A 18 -7.19 8.50 -5.92
C GLY A 18 -8.11 8.73 -7.13
N THR A 19 -7.94 9.81 -7.88
CA THR A 19 -8.85 10.21 -8.97
C THR A 19 -9.07 9.14 -10.04
N ARG A 20 -8.09 8.27 -10.28
CA ARG A 20 -8.16 7.20 -11.28
C ARG A 20 -9.02 6.01 -10.88
N ILE A 21 -9.34 5.86 -9.59
CA ILE A 21 -10.18 4.75 -9.10
C ILE A 21 -11.67 5.12 -9.05
N HIS A 22 -12.05 6.19 -9.75
CA HIS A 22 -13.47 6.53 -9.90
C HIS A 22 -14.26 5.30 -10.39
N PRO A 23 -15.47 5.01 -9.85
CA PRO A 23 -16.27 5.88 -8.97
C PRO A 23 -16.00 5.75 -7.45
N PHE A 24 -15.16 4.81 -7.03
CA PHE A 24 -14.92 4.60 -5.59
C PHE A 24 -14.39 5.83 -4.88
N SER A 25 -13.51 6.64 -5.53
CA SER A 25 -12.86 7.81 -4.93
C SER A 25 -13.81 8.91 -4.46
N GLU A 26 -15.08 8.85 -4.81
CA GLU A 26 -16.10 9.78 -4.32
C GLU A 26 -16.50 9.50 -2.87
N ARG A 27 -16.40 8.23 -2.44
CA ARG A 27 -16.85 7.78 -1.12
C ARG A 27 -15.79 7.05 -0.31
N TYR A 28 -14.88 6.38 -0.98
CA TYR A 28 -13.88 5.54 -0.36
C TYR A 28 -12.50 6.01 -0.75
N PRO A 29 -11.66 6.48 0.18
CA PRO A 29 -10.25 6.65 -0.12
C PRO A 29 -9.65 5.28 -0.43
N LYS A 30 -8.73 5.21 -1.43
CA LYS A 30 -8.10 3.96 -1.85
C LYS A 30 -7.62 3.07 -0.69
N PRO A 31 -6.98 3.64 0.36
CA PRO A 31 -6.41 2.85 1.44
C PRO A 31 -7.40 2.00 2.23
N ILE A 32 -8.69 2.32 2.18
CA ILE A 32 -9.71 1.51 2.86
C ILE A 32 -10.51 0.61 1.92
N LEU A 33 -10.19 0.59 0.63
CA LEU A 33 -10.84 -0.36 -0.27
C LEU A 33 -10.51 -1.80 0.14
N PRO A 34 -11.51 -2.70 0.05
CA PRO A 34 -11.39 -4.01 0.69
C PRO A 34 -10.57 -4.99 -0.15
N ILE A 35 -9.59 -5.61 0.49
CA ILE A 35 -8.86 -6.75 -0.02
C ILE A 35 -9.22 -7.95 0.85
N LEU A 36 -9.84 -8.97 0.27
CA LEU A 36 -10.39 -10.13 0.98
C LEU A 36 -11.24 -9.75 2.21
N GLY A 37 -12.08 -8.71 2.05
CA GLY A 37 -13.00 -8.24 3.08
C GLY A 37 -12.40 -7.30 4.14
N GLN A 38 -11.11 -6.99 4.09
CA GLN A 38 -10.45 -6.09 5.02
C GLN A 38 -9.87 -4.85 4.30
N PRO A 39 -9.86 -3.65 4.92
CA PRO A 39 -9.19 -2.47 4.38
C PRO A 39 -7.73 -2.74 4.00
N LEU A 40 -7.27 -2.21 2.86
CA LEU A 40 -5.86 -2.32 2.44
C LEU A 40 -4.89 -1.88 3.54
N LEU A 41 -5.16 -0.76 4.22
CA LEU A 41 -4.32 -0.28 5.33
C LEU A 41 -4.25 -1.26 6.49
N GLN A 42 -5.30 -2.02 6.77
CA GLN A 42 -5.27 -3.01 7.84
C GLN A 42 -4.23 -4.09 7.55
N HIS A 43 -4.14 -4.57 6.31
CA HIS A 43 -3.08 -5.52 5.90
C HIS A 43 -1.68 -4.92 6.08
N GLN A 44 -1.48 -3.64 5.74
CA GLN A 44 -0.19 -2.97 5.93
C GLN A 44 0.17 -2.82 7.41
N ILE A 45 -0.79 -2.46 8.27
CA ILE A 45 -0.61 -2.36 9.71
C ILE A 45 -0.28 -3.74 10.31
N GLU A 46 -0.94 -4.79 9.85
CA GLU A 46 -0.64 -6.17 10.27
C GLU A 46 0.79 -6.59 9.90
N CYS A 47 1.26 -6.23 8.71
CA CYS A 47 2.65 -6.45 8.31
C CYS A 47 3.63 -5.75 9.28
N MET A 48 3.38 -4.50 9.63
CA MET A 48 4.17 -3.72 10.58
C MET A 48 4.12 -4.33 11.99
N ARG A 49 2.92 -4.67 12.48
CA ARG A 49 2.73 -5.31 13.79
C ARG A 49 3.50 -6.63 13.90
N ASN A 50 3.52 -7.42 12.84
CA ASN A 50 4.16 -8.74 12.82
C ASN A 50 5.69 -8.66 12.93
N ILE A 51 6.30 -7.52 12.60
CA ILE A 51 7.72 -7.23 12.83
C ILE A 51 7.98 -6.45 14.13
N GLY A 52 6.95 -6.30 14.97
CA GLY A 52 7.06 -5.70 16.29
C GLY A 52 6.72 -4.21 16.39
N VAL A 53 6.37 -3.54 15.30
CA VAL A 53 5.89 -2.14 15.34
C VAL A 53 4.64 -2.04 16.21
N ARG A 54 4.60 -1.02 17.09
CA ARG A 54 3.48 -0.77 18.02
C ARG A 54 2.87 0.62 17.88
N ARG A 55 3.57 1.57 17.27
CA ARG A 55 3.08 2.90 16.96
C ARG A 55 3.15 3.13 15.47
N VAL A 56 2.05 3.60 14.88
CA VAL A 56 1.92 3.84 13.44
C VAL A 56 1.38 5.25 13.24
N ILE A 57 2.05 6.06 12.43
CA ILE A 57 1.54 7.34 11.95
C ILE A 57 0.91 7.13 10.58
N VAL A 58 -0.36 7.50 10.44
CA VAL A 58 -1.07 7.44 9.16
C VAL A 58 -1.30 8.85 8.65
N VAL A 59 -0.66 9.20 7.54
CA VAL A 59 -0.86 10.50 6.89
C VAL A 59 -2.11 10.44 6.04
N ILE A 60 -3.09 11.26 6.38
CA ILE A 60 -4.42 11.30 5.75
C ILE A 60 -4.63 12.61 4.97
N GLY A 61 -5.60 12.61 4.08
CA GLY A 61 -5.95 13.77 3.26
C GLY A 61 -7.40 13.71 2.82
N HIS A 62 -7.65 13.64 1.51
CA HIS A 62 -9.00 13.53 0.96
C HIS A 62 -9.75 12.32 1.55
N LEU A 63 -10.96 12.56 2.08
CA LEU A 63 -11.77 11.56 2.78
C LEU A 63 -11.03 10.91 3.98
N GLY A 64 -10.09 11.63 4.60
CA GLY A 64 -9.32 11.11 5.74
C GLY A 64 -10.17 10.65 6.92
N PHE A 65 -11.34 11.29 7.12
CA PHE A 65 -12.32 10.86 8.13
C PHE A 65 -12.76 9.39 7.95
N GLU A 66 -12.91 8.93 6.73
CA GLU A 66 -13.28 7.54 6.45
C GLU A 66 -12.16 6.56 6.85
N ILE A 67 -10.89 6.97 6.71
CA ILE A 67 -9.75 6.19 7.17
C ILE A 67 -9.75 6.11 8.70
N VAL A 68 -9.95 7.26 9.38
CA VAL A 68 -10.05 7.32 10.84
C VAL A 68 -11.18 6.43 11.34
N ARG A 69 -12.36 6.48 10.70
CA ARG A 69 -13.50 5.64 11.05
C ARG A 69 -13.23 4.15 10.88
N ALA A 70 -12.51 3.78 9.82
CA ALA A 70 -12.22 2.38 9.49
C ALA A 70 -11.16 1.74 10.41
N LEU A 71 -10.17 2.51 10.87
CA LEU A 71 -9.04 2.01 11.64
C LEU A 71 -9.14 2.27 13.15
N GLY A 72 -9.96 3.25 13.55
CA GLY A 72 -10.04 3.69 14.96
C GLY A 72 -8.69 4.14 15.48
N ASP A 73 -8.43 3.92 16.76
CA ASP A 73 -7.16 4.21 17.43
C ASP A 73 -6.10 3.10 17.27
N GLY A 74 -6.42 2.04 16.54
CA GLY A 74 -5.53 0.92 16.25
C GLY A 74 -5.46 -0.17 17.33
N ARG A 75 -6.14 -0.02 18.47
CA ARG A 75 -6.09 -1.02 19.57
C ARG A 75 -6.58 -2.39 19.11
N ASP A 76 -7.63 -2.44 18.31
CA ASP A 76 -8.18 -3.69 17.76
C ASP A 76 -7.20 -4.36 16.78
N LEU A 77 -6.28 -3.58 16.22
CA LEU A 77 -5.19 -4.05 15.34
C LEU A 77 -3.89 -4.37 16.11
N GLY A 78 -3.86 -4.12 17.42
CA GLY A 78 -2.71 -4.35 18.29
C GLY A 78 -1.58 -3.34 18.12
N VAL A 79 -1.91 -2.12 17.68
CA VAL A 79 -1.01 -0.97 17.55
C VAL A 79 -1.69 0.30 18.09
N GLU A 80 -0.92 1.37 18.25
CA GLU A 80 -1.40 2.73 18.46
C GLU A 80 -1.32 3.49 17.14
N ILE A 81 -2.41 4.11 16.70
CA ILE A 81 -2.46 4.89 15.45
C ILE A 81 -2.59 6.38 15.78
N GLU A 82 -1.69 7.16 15.19
CA GLU A 82 -1.75 8.61 15.16
C GLU A 82 -2.05 9.09 13.74
N PHE A 83 -3.05 9.96 13.57
CA PHE A 83 -3.40 10.49 12.26
C PHE A 83 -2.86 11.91 12.09
N VAL A 84 -2.24 12.14 10.92
CA VAL A 84 -1.66 13.44 10.56
C VAL A 84 -2.25 13.90 9.22
N GLU A 85 -2.82 15.10 9.17
CA GLU A 85 -3.37 15.65 7.94
C GLU A 85 -2.26 16.27 7.09
N GLN A 86 -2.14 15.82 5.83
CA GLN A 86 -1.11 16.33 4.91
C GLN A 86 -1.38 17.75 4.44
N GLY A 87 -2.65 18.13 4.26
CA GLY A 87 -3.05 19.35 3.56
C GLY A 87 -2.81 19.23 2.05
N PRO A 88 -2.12 20.17 1.39
CA PRO A 88 -1.81 20.05 -0.04
C PRO A 88 -0.94 18.83 -0.35
N THR A 89 -1.36 18.01 -1.34
CA THR A 89 -0.60 16.85 -1.79
C THR A 89 0.43 17.27 -2.84
N LEU A 90 1.65 17.55 -2.38
CA LEU A 90 2.76 18.03 -3.21
C LEU A 90 3.87 16.99 -3.39
N GLY A 91 3.57 15.71 -3.23
CA GLY A 91 4.51 14.61 -3.36
C GLY A 91 4.87 13.92 -2.04
N ILE A 92 5.58 12.80 -2.13
CA ILE A 92 5.90 11.93 -0.98
C ILE A 92 6.89 12.61 -0.04
N ALA A 93 7.94 13.26 -0.55
CA ALA A 93 8.90 13.95 0.29
C ALA A 93 8.26 15.12 1.05
N HIS A 94 7.29 15.83 0.44
CA HIS A 94 6.50 16.85 1.15
C HIS A 94 5.67 16.26 2.30
N ALA A 95 5.08 15.09 2.10
CA ALA A 95 4.35 14.41 3.18
C ALA A 95 5.29 14.05 4.34
N LEU A 96 6.49 13.57 4.05
CA LEU A 96 7.50 13.26 5.07
C LEU A 96 7.95 14.50 5.84
N CYS A 97 8.13 15.66 5.20
CA CYS A 97 8.49 16.90 5.92
C CYS A 97 7.53 17.21 7.09
N LYS A 98 6.24 16.85 6.96
CA LYS A 98 5.25 17.06 8.02
C LYS A 98 5.45 16.17 9.24
N LEU A 99 6.24 15.13 9.11
CA LEU A 99 6.44 14.11 10.14
C LEU A 99 7.75 14.27 10.92
N GLU A 100 8.62 15.21 10.53
CA GLU A 100 9.96 15.33 11.11
C GLU A 100 9.94 15.45 12.63
N ASP A 101 9.04 16.27 13.19
CA ASP A 101 8.91 16.49 14.63
C ASP A 101 8.22 15.33 15.36
N LEU A 102 7.48 14.48 14.64
CA LEU A 102 6.72 13.34 15.17
C LEU A 102 7.51 12.04 15.15
N VAL A 103 8.50 11.95 14.26
CA VAL A 103 9.33 10.77 14.08
C VAL A 103 10.57 10.89 14.97
N ASP A 104 10.58 10.15 16.06
CA ASP A 104 11.65 10.20 17.10
C ASP A 104 12.71 9.09 16.96
N ARG A 105 12.51 8.14 16.05
CA ARG A 105 13.34 6.94 15.84
C ARG A 105 13.33 6.51 14.36
N PRO A 106 14.13 5.51 13.95
CA PRO A 106 14.00 4.92 12.61
C PRO A 106 12.57 4.52 12.30
N PHE A 107 12.16 4.66 11.05
CA PHE A 107 10.77 4.41 10.66
C PHE A 107 10.65 3.62 9.37
N MET A 108 9.65 2.76 9.31
CA MET A 108 9.27 2.02 8.12
C MET A 108 8.10 2.74 7.43
N LEU A 109 8.32 3.14 6.18
CA LEU A 109 7.39 3.91 5.37
C LEU A 109 6.71 3.02 4.32
N PHE A 110 5.38 2.98 4.32
CA PHE A 110 4.56 2.32 3.32
C PHE A 110 3.77 3.34 2.50
N LEU A 111 3.69 3.13 1.19
CA LEU A 111 2.69 3.82 0.37
C LEU A 111 1.34 3.12 0.53
N GLY A 112 0.32 3.88 0.94
CA GLY A 112 -0.98 3.37 1.38
C GLY A 112 -1.92 2.87 0.27
N ASP A 113 -1.45 2.81 -0.99
CA ASP A 113 -2.21 2.33 -2.14
C ASP A 113 -1.60 1.07 -2.78
N ILE A 114 -0.70 0.38 -2.07
CA ILE A 114 -0.02 -0.83 -2.54
C ILE A 114 -0.28 -1.99 -1.59
N PHE A 115 -0.74 -3.11 -2.13
CA PHE A 115 -0.75 -4.38 -1.40
C PHE A 115 0.56 -5.12 -1.64
N PHE A 116 1.27 -5.44 -0.55
CA PHE A 116 2.59 -6.10 -0.62
C PHE A 116 2.46 -7.61 -0.38
N VAL A 117 2.92 -8.39 -1.35
CA VAL A 117 3.22 -9.81 -1.15
C VAL A 117 4.72 -9.90 -0.85
N HIS A 118 5.07 -10.25 0.36
CA HIS A 118 6.45 -10.17 0.84
C HIS A 118 6.90 -11.45 1.55
N ASP A 119 8.20 -11.60 1.71
CA ASP A 119 8.81 -12.62 2.56
C ASP A 119 8.87 -12.12 4.02
N ASN A 120 10.04 -12.03 4.60
CA ASN A 120 10.22 -11.56 5.96
C ASN A 120 10.73 -10.11 6.00
N LEU A 121 9.84 -9.16 6.34
CA LEU A 121 10.21 -7.74 6.48
C LEU A 121 11.17 -7.47 7.65
N SER A 122 11.29 -8.37 8.64
CA SER A 122 12.29 -8.22 9.71
C SER A 122 13.72 -8.18 9.16
N ARG A 123 13.95 -8.70 7.95
CA ARG A 123 15.26 -8.60 7.28
C ARG A 123 15.63 -7.14 6.98
N MET A 124 14.68 -6.29 6.66
CA MET A 124 14.93 -4.86 6.46
C MET A 124 15.38 -4.21 7.77
N VAL A 125 14.69 -4.54 8.87
CA VAL A 125 15.05 -4.02 10.21
C VAL A 125 16.44 -4.49 10.63
N ALA A 126 16.80 -5.73 10.36
CA ALA A 126 18.11 -6.28 10.65
C ALA A 126 19.26 -5.64 9.82
N MET A 127 18.95 -5.12 8.62
CA MET A 127 19.94 -4.41 7.79
C MET A 127 20.26 -3.01 8.32
N LEU A 128 19.30 -2.34 8.97
CA LEU A 128 19.46 -0.97 9.44
C LEU A 128 20.46 -0.92 10.60
N GLY A 129 21.41 0.01 10.54
CA GLY A 129 22.49 0.17 11.53
C GLY A 129 23.64 -0.83 11.37
N HIS A 130 23.45 -1.92 10.63
CA HIS A 130 24.56 -2.81 10.28
C HIS A 130 25.39 -2.19 9.16
N ASP A 131 26.72 -2.27 9.23
CA ASP A 131 27.64 -1.63 8.27
C ASP A 131 27.35 -0.15 8.00
N ASP A 132 26.91 0.58 9.03
CA ASP A 132 26.49 1.99 8.95
C ASP A 132 25.35 2.27 7.94
N VAL A 133 24.49 1.29 7.71
CA VAL A 133 23.29 1.45 6.86
C VAL A 133 22.29 2.37 7.53
N ARG A 134 21.88 3.42 6.83
CA ARG A 134 20.92 4.44 7.29
C ARG A 134 19.59 4.42 6.53
N GLY A 135 19.52 3.64 5.44
CA GLY A 135 18.31 3.45 4.66
C GLY A 135 18.25 2.06 4.05
N VAL A 136 17.04 1.52 3.91
CA VAL A 136 16.78 0.24 3.25
C VAL A 136 15.58 0.41 2.33
N LEU A 137 15.76 0.08 1.06
CA LEU A 137 14.71 0.13 0.05
C LEU A 137 14.22 -1.29 -0.23
N ALA A 138 12.92 -1.51 -0.10
CA ALA A 138 12.34 -2.77 -0.56
C ALA A 138 12.28 -2.80 -2.09
N VAL A 139 12.81 -3.85 -2.67
CA VAL A 139 12.95 -4.02 -4.12
C VAL A 139 12.49 -5.40 -4.58
N LYS A 140 12.18 -5.49 -5.86
CA LYS A 140 11.96 -6.76 -6.56
C LYS A 140 12.57 -6.75 -7.95
N ASN A 141 12.90 -7.93 -8.48
CA ASN A 141 13.24 -8.08 -9.88
C ASN A 141 11.94 -8.04 -10.72
N GLU A 142 11.77 -7.00 -11.53
CA GLU A 142 10.57 -6.76 -12.34
C GLU A 142 10.84 -7.14 -13.80
N PRO A 143 10.17 -8.17 -14.34
CA PRO A 143 10.33 -8.56 -15.73
C PRO A 143 9.78 -7.57 -16.73
N SER A 144 8.75 -6.78 -16.35
CA SER A 144 8.09 -5.83 -17.23
C SER A 144 8.79 -4.49 -17.25
N ILE A 145 9.34 -4.11 -18.40
CA ILE A 145 9.94 -2.78 -18.61
C ILE A 145 8.89 -1.68 -18.43
N GLU A 146 7.64 -1.91 -18.86
CA GLU A 146 6.55 -0.96 -18.70
C GLU A 146 6.20 -0.72 -17.23
N ALA A 147 6.25 -1.77 -16.40
CA ALA A 147 6.07 -1.62 -14.96
C ALA A 147 7.21 -0.80 -14.32
N ILE A 148 8.45 -1.00 -14.76
CA ILE A 148 9.60 -0.21 -14.28
C ILE A 148 9.46 1.26 -14.68
N ARG A 149 9.07 1.55 -15.91
CA ARG A 149 8.86 2.93 -16.41
C ARG A 149 7.80 3.72 -15.66
N ARG A 150 6.90 3.04 -14.95
CA ARG A 150 5.85 3.68 -14.12
C ARG A 150 6.26 3.88 -12.66
N ASN A 151 7.38 3.28 -12.28
CA ASN A 151 7.93 3.30 -10.93
C ASN A 151 9.36 3.86 -10.96
N PHE A 152 10.19 3.51 -10.00
CA PHE A 152 11.61 3.85 -10.03
C PHE A 152 12.48 2.60 -10.09
N VAL A 153 13.66 2.77 -10.67
CA VAL A 153 14.69 1.72 -10.74
C VAL A 153 15.78 1.98 -9.71
N VAL A 154 16.35 0.91 -9.20
CA VAL A 154 17.48 0.93 -8.26
C VAL A 154 18.71 0.36 -8.96
N LEU A 155 19.83 1.06 -8.82
CA LEU A 155 21.15 0.58 -9.20
C LEU A 155 21.95 0.32 -7.92
N GLU A 156 22.39 -0.92 -7.72
CA GLU A 156 23.21 -1.32 -6.58
C GLU A 156 24.61 -1.76 -7.05
N ASP A 157 25.57 -1.74 -6.14
CA ASP A 157 26.89 -2.34 -6.35
C ASP A 157 26.89 -3.83 -6.02
N ASP A 158 28.04 -4.48 -6.21
CA ASP A 158 28.23 -5.91 -5.96
C ASP A 158 28.04 -6.31 -4.48
N GLU A 159 28.09 -5.34 -3.58
CA GLU A 159 27.86 -5.53 -2.12
C GLU A 159 26.38 -5.31 -1.74
N GLY A 160 25.52 -4.90 -2.67
CA GLY A 160 24.09 -4.62 -2.47
C GLY A 160 23.82 -3.24 -1.87
N PHE A 161 24.76 -2.28 -1.98
CA PHE A 161 24.51 -0.89 -1.64
C PHE A 161 23.95 -0.12 -2.82
N VAL A 162 22.89 0.63 -2.58
CA VAL A 162 22.26 1.46 -3.58
C VAL A 162 23.19 2.63 -3.94
N LYS A 163 23.52 2.74 -5.22
CA LYS A 163 24.31 3.86 -5.78
C LYS A 163 23.43 4.91 -6.41
N ARG A 164 22.31 4.47 -6.99
CA ARG A 164 21.43 5.40 -7.70
C ARG A 164 19.99 4.91 -7.69
N VAL A 165 19.07 5.85 -7.58
CA VAL A 165 17.64 5.67 -7.83
C VAL A 165 17.20 6.58 -8.96
N ILE A 166 16.37 6.09 -9.87
CA ILE A 166 15.94 6.87 -11.05
C ILE A 166 14.42 6.73 -11.17
N GLU A 167 13.72 7.84 -10.95
CA GLU A 167 12.25 7.91 -11.05
C GLU A 167 11.83 7.78 -12.52
N LYS A 168 10.90 6.89 -12.80
CA LYS A 168 10.27 6.68 -14.10
C LYS A 168 11.23 6.72 -15.28
N PRO A 169 12.26 5.86 -15.27
CA PRO A 169 13.30 5.88 -16.28
C PRO A 169 12.73 5.59 -17.67
N GLN A 170 13.07 6.43 -18.64
CA GLN A 170 12.70 6.21 -20.04
C GLN A 170 13.41 4.97 -20.61
N TYR A 171 14.66 4.76 -20.19
CA TYR A 171 15.50 3.63 -20.53
C TYR A 171 16.05 2.99 -19.25
N PRO A 172 15.35 2.01 -18.66
CA PRO A 172 15.80 1.36 -17.44
C PRO A 172 17.14 0.64 -17.61
N GLN A 173 18.12 0.96 -16.76
CA GLN A 173 19.44 0.33 -16.75
C GLN A 173 19.51 -0.90 -15.85
N SER A 174 18.46 -1.18 -15.10
CA SER A 174 18.33 -2.33 -14.19
C SER A 174 16.90 -2.85 -14.24
N ARG A 175 16.72 -4.11 -13.84
CA ARG A 175 15.39 -4.67 -13.58
C ARG A 175 14.98 -4.60 -12.12
N LEU A 176 15.83 -4.04 -11.28
CA LEU A 176 15.55 -3.89 -9.86
C LEU A 176 14.62 -2.69 -9.64
N LYS A 177 13.34 -2.98 -9.44
CA LYS A 177 12.29 -1.99 -9.21
C LYS A 177 12.14 -1.73 -7.72
N GLY A 178 12.05 -0.46 -7.33
CA GLY A 178 11.62 -0.09 -5.98
C GLY A 178 10.12 -0.25 -5.80
N CYS A 179 9.69 -0.66 -4.62
CA CYS A 179 8.33 -1.15 -4.37
C CYS A 179 7.47 -0.25 -3.48
N GLY A 180 7.89 0.99 -3.18
CA GLY A 180 7.09 1.90 -2.33
C GLY A 180 7.04 1.48 -0.85
N LEU A 181 8.03 0.73 -0.41
CA LEU A 181 8.27 0.35 0.98
C LEU A 181 9.72 0.65 1.32
N TYR A 182 9.92 1.41 2.40
CA TYR A 182 11.21 1.96 2.78
C TYR A 182 11.42 1.83 4.29
N LEU A 183 12.68 1.79 4.71
CA LEU A 183 13.07 1.92 6.10
C LEU A 183 14.20 2.94 6.19
N PHE A 184 14.04 3.98 6.98
CA PHE A 184 15.02 5.07 7.11
C PHE A 184 15.38 5.36 8.56
N ASP A 185 16.64 5.77 8.76
CA ASP A 185 17.04 6.54 9.91
C ASP A 185 16.50 7.98 9.80
N ARG A 186 16.38 8.68 10.92
CA ARG A 186 15.91 10.08 10.95
C ARG A 186 16.76 11.05 10.11
N GLN A 187 18.00 10.72 9.83
CA GLN A 187 18.88 11.54 8.99
C GLN A 187 18.35 11.77 7.59
N ILE A 188 17.41 10.95 7.11
CA ILE A 188 16.73 11.17 5.82
C ILE A 188 16.02 12.53 5.75
N PHE A 189 15.58 13.10 6.87
CA PHE A 189 14.90 14.39 6.90
C PHE A 189 15.78 15.55 6.42
N ASP A 190 17.10 15.47 6.57
CA ASP A 190 18.03 16.46 6.01
C ASP A 190 17.95 16.47 4.47
N ALA A 191 17.91 15.32 3.84
CA ALA A 191 17.73 15.19 2.41
C ALA A 191 16.31 15.60 1.97
N VAL A 192 15.29 15.21 2.72
CA VAL A 192 13.89 15.58 2.47
C VAL A 192 13.69 17.10 2.43
N ARG A 193 14.27 17.85 3.37
CA ARG A 193 14.21 19.32 3.40
C ARG A 193 14.85 19.99 2.18
N ARG A 194 15.84 19.35 1.56
CA ARG A 194 16.59 19.87 0.39
C ARG A 194 16.04 19.35 -0.93
N THR A 195 15.05 18.46 -0.90
CA THR A 195 14.45 17.88 -2.11
C THR A 195 13.82 18.99 -2.94
N PRO A 196 14.19 19.14 -4.22
CA PRO A 196 13.59 20.13 -5.09
C PRO A 196 12.19 19.70 -5.56
N ARG A 197 11.39 20.68 -5.95
CA ARG A 197 10.13 20.40 -6.64
C ARG A 197 10.43 20.11 -8.10
N THR A 198 9.96 18.96 -8.60
CA THR A 198 10.26 18.55 -9.97
C THR A 198 9.47 19.37 -10.99
N ALA A 199 10.14 19.82 -12.08
CA ALA A 199 9.51 20.64 -13.10
C ALA A 199 8.43 19.86 -13.91
N MET A 200 8.57 18.54 -14.04
CA MET A 200 7.65 17.73 -14.85
C MET A 200 6.32 17.42 -14.15
N ARG A 201 6.33 17.28 -12.81
CA ARG A 201 5.16 16.83 -12.04
C ARG A 201 4.71 17.82 -11.00
N ASP A 202 5.54 18.84 -10.75
CA ASP A 202 5.30 19.81 -9.71
C ASP A 202 5.19 19.19 -8.30
N GLU A 203 5.95 18.08 -8.07
CA GLU A 203 5.96 17.28 -6.86
C GLU A 203 7.36 17.18 -6.25
N TYR A 204 7.44 16.98 -4.94
CA TYR A 204 8.65 16.63 -4.20
C TYR A 204 8.76 15.11 -4.14
N GLU A 205 9.59 14.54 -5.03
CA GLU A 205 9.71 13.09 -5.19
C GLU A 205 10.56 12.47 -4.08
N ILE A 206 10.16 11.31 -3.58
CA ILE A 206 10.93 10.57 -2.59
C ILE A 206 12.26 10.06 -3.18
N THR A 207 12.28 9.74 -4.46
CA THR A 207 13.48 9.28 -5.17
C THR A 207 14.56 10.33 -5.21
N ASP A 208 14.21 11.62 -5.34
CA ASP A 208 15.16 12.72 -5.24
C ASP A 208 15.71 12.86 -3.82
N ALA A 209 14.86 12.72 -2.79
CA ALA A 209 15.31 12.71 -1.41
C ALA A 209 16.29 11.55 -1.14
N ILE A 210 15.97 10.36 -1.63
CA ILE A 210 16.84 9.17 -1.49
C ILE A 210 18.18 9.40 -2.21
N GLN A 211 18.17 10.01 -3.43
CA GLN A 211 19.42 10.28 -4.15
C GLN A 211 20.28 11.29 -3.40
N ILE A 212 19.69 12.39 -2.89
CA ILE A 212 20.42 13.38 -2.06
C ILE A 212 21.01 12.68 -0.82
N PHE A 213 20.27 11.79 -0.17
CA PHE A 213 20.73 11.05 0.99
C PHE A 213 21.94 10.16 0.69
N ILE A 214 21.94 9.51 -0.47
CA ILE A 214 23.08 8.71 -0.96
C ILE A 214 24.28 9.61 -1.30
N ASP A 215 24.04 10.75 -1.99
CA ASP A 215 25.07 11.68 -2.41
C ASP A 215 25.74 12.38 -1.21
N ASP A 216 25.03 12.51 -0.07
CA ASP A 216 25.57 12.96 1.21
C ASP A 216 26.47 11.90 1.91
N GLY A 217 26.63 10.73 1.31
CA GLY A 217 27.48 9.65 1.83
C GLY A 217 26.76 8.65 2.75
N HIS A 218 25.44 8.75 2.91
CA HIS A 218 24.69 7.78 3.71
C HIS A 218 24.56 6.44 2.97
N ARG A 219 24.84 5.36 3.68
CA ARG A 219 24.75 4.00 3.11
C ARG A 219 23.28 3.54 3.06
N VAL A 220 22.83 3.18 1.87
CA VAL A 220 21.47 2.66 1.61
C VAL A 220 21.59 1.26 1.02
N ARG A 221 20.81 0.30 1.54
CA ARG A 221 20.77 -1.07 0.99
C ARG A 221 19.48 -1.36 0.25
N ALA A 222 19.58 -2.24 -0.76
CA ALA A 222 18.44 -2.86 -1.41
C ALA A 222 18.07 -4.15 -0.69
N ALA A 223 16.80 -4.28 -0.30
CA ALA A 223 16.26 -5.47 0.35
C ALA A 223 15.32 -6.23 -0.61
N HIS A 224 15.75 -7.39 -1.05
CA HIS A 224 14.98 -8.28 -1.93
C HIS A 224 13.97 -9.10 -1.09
N VAL A 225 12.96 -8.42 -0.57
CA VAL A 225 11.93 -9.01 0.32
C VAL A 225 10.54 -8.98 -0.28
N ILE A 226 10.35 -8.33 -1.41
CA ILE A 226 9.05 -8.22 -2.08
C ILE A 226 8.97 -9.26 -3.19
N ARG A 227 7.94 -10.11 -3.13
CA ARG A 227 7.56 -11.03 -4.21
C ARG A 227 6.67 -10.33 -5.23
N ASP A 228 5.73 -9.50 -4.73
CA ASP A 228 4.87 -8.69 -5.57
C ASP A 228 4.39 -7.41 -4.86
N ASP A 229 4.17 -6.37 -5.63
CA ASP A 229 3.63 -5.10 -5.19
C ASP A 229 2.44 -4.72 -6.08
N LEU A 230 1.24 -4.94 -5.55
CA LEU A 230 -0.01 -4.82 -6.28
C LEU A 230 -0.58 -3.43 -6.06
N ASN A 231 -0.42 -2.57 -7.07
CA ASN A 231 -0.85 -1.18 -7.02
C ASN A 231 -2.35 -1.05 -7.27
N LEU A 232 -3.05 -0.39 -6.37
CA LEU A 232 -4.47 -0.09 -6.50
C LEU A 232 -4.64 1.26 -7.22
N SER A 233 -4.78 1.25 -8.54
CA SER A 233 -4.88 2.45 -9.36
C SER A 233 -6.25 2.63 -10.01
N TYR A 234 -6.83 1.55 -10.53
CA TYR A 234 -8.10 1.52 -11.23
C TYR A 234 -9.09 0.55 -10.55
N PRO A 235 -10.40 0.63 -10.83
CA PRO A 235 -11.37 -0.34 -10.30
C PRO A 235 -11.02 -1.80 -10.62
N ALA A 236 -10.53 -2.08 -11.82
CA ALA A 236 -10.11 -3.42 -12.21
C ALA A 236 -8.98 -3.97 -11.32
N ASP A 237 -8.04 -3.11 -10.89
CA ASP A 237 -6.96 -3.54 -9.99
C ASP A 237 -7.52 -4.07 -8.66
N LEU A 238 -8.61 -3.46 -8.13
CA LEU A 238 -9.24 -3.93 -6.90
C LEU A 238 -9.77 -5.35 -7.07
N LEU A 239 -10.42 -5.64 -8.19
CA LEU A 239 -10.91 -6.99 -8.49
C LEU A 239 -9.74 -7.95 -8.68
N ASP A 240 -8.77 -7.59 -9.53
CA ASP A 240 -7.65 -8.46 -9.88
C ASP A 240 -6.74 -8.78 -8.68
N ILE A 241 -6.52 -7.83 -7.78
CA ILE A 241 -5.81 -8.07 -6.50
C ILE A 241 -6.56 -9.11 -5.67
N ASN A 242 -7.86 -8.93 -5.48
CA ASN A 242 -8.69 -9.87 -4.73
C ASN A 242 -8.65 -11.27 -5.35
N LEU A 243 -8.85 -11.40 -6.67
CA LEU A 243 -8.82 -12.68 -7.38
C LEU A 243 -7.44 -13.35 -7.33
N LYS A 244 -6.37 -12.57 -7.44
CA LYS A 244 -5.00 -13.08 -7.35
C LYS A 244 -4.71 -13.69 -5.97
N LEU A 245 -5.12 -13.02 -4.91
CA LEU A 245 -4.92 -13.50 -3.54
C LEU A 245 -5.83 -14.67 -3.19
N LEU A 246 -7.04 -14.69 -3.75
CA LEU A 246 -8.04 -15.74 -3.56
C LEU A 246 -7.63 -17.06 -4.24
N GLY A 247 -6.92 -16.98 -5.36
CA GLY A 247 -6.56 -18.14 -6.19
C GLY A 247 -7.79 -18.80 -6.80
N GLN A 248 -8.03 -20.08 -6.49
CA GLN A 248 -9.20 -20.82 -6.98
C GLN A 248 -10.33 -20.93 -5.92
N ASN A 249 -10.17 -20.30 -4.76
CA ASN A 249 -11.12 -20.37 -3.67
C ASN A 249 -12.22 -19.31 -3.78
N ASN A 250 -13.17 -19.36 -2.85
CA ASN A 250 -14.11 -18.29 -2.55
C ASN A 250 -13.79 -17.68 -1.20
N HIS A 251 -14.09 -16.40 -1.04
CA HIS A 251 -14.17 -15.77 0.27
C HIS A 251 -15.63 -15.39 0.54
N ILE A 252 -16.24 -16.03 1.52
CA ILE A 252 -17.62 -15.76 1.96
C ILE A 252 -17.54 -15.18 3.36
N GLY A 253 -17.93 -13.92 3.49
CA GLY A 253 -17.94 -13.20 4.76
C GLY A 253 -19.00 -13.70 5.75
N LYS A 254 -19.06 -13.08 6.91
CA LYS A 254 -20.05 -13.37 7.94
C LYS A 254 -21.43 -12.91 7.51
N ASP A 255 -22.47 -13.62 7.98
CA ASP A 255 -23.88 -13.28 7.75
C ASP A 255 -24.29 -13.11 6.28
N VAL A 256 -23.53 -13.68 5.34
CA VAL A 256 -23.89 -13.74 3.92
C VAL A 256 -25.08 -14.67 3.73
N ARG A 257 -26.04 -14.23 2.90
CA ARG A 257 -27.21 -15.02 2.53
C ARG A 257 -27.27 -15.23 1.03
N LEU A 258 -27.34 -16.49 0.61
CA LEU A 258 -27.46 -16.85 -0.80
C LEU A 258 -28.85 -17.48 -1.04
N ALA A 259 -29.54 -17.05 -2.08
CA ALA A 259 -30.81 -17.67 -2.51
C ALA A 259 -30.59 -19.15 -2.85
N PRO A 260 -31.61 -20.01 -2.66
CA PRO A 260 -31.56 -21.39 -3.15
C PRO A 260 -31.25 -21.42 -4.66
N GLY A 261 -30.22 -22.19 -5.05
CA GLY A 261 -29.75 -22.27 -6.44
C GLY A 261 -28.74 -21.21 -6.86
N ALA A 262 -28.43 -20.23 -6.01
CA ALA A 262 -27.30 -19.33 -6.27
C ALA A 262 -25.96 -20.06 -6.10
N SER A 263 -24.98 -19.72 -6.94
CA SER A 263 -23.62 -20.28 -6.88
C SER A 263 -22.56 -19.19 -6.85
N VAL A 264 -21.44 -19.44 -6.17
CA VAL A 264 -20.32 -18.53 -6.06
C VAL A 264 -19.05 -19.26 -6.48
N GLU A 265 -18.34 -18.72 -7.45
CA GLU A 265 -17.09 -19.28 -7.96
C GLU A 265 -16.02 -18.21 -8.06
N ARG A 266 -14.87 -18.46 -7.44
CA ARG A 266 -13.70 -17.58 -7.47
C ARG A 266 -14.04 -16.11 -7.18
N SER A 267 -14.87 -15.89 -6.14
CA SER A 267 -15.44 -14.58 -5.83
C SER A 267 -15.35 -14.24 -4.36
N VAL A 268 -15.35 -12.95 -4.07
CA VAL A 268 -15.36 -12.41 -2.71
C VAL A 268 -16.75 -11.84 -2.43
N ILE A 269 -17.47 -12.45 -1.52
CA ILE A 269 -18.77 -11.97 -1.03
C ILE A 269 -18.55 -11.53 0.42
N MET A 270 -18.63 -10.21 0.67
CA MET A 270 -18.28 -9.65 1.97
C MET A 270 -19.43 -9.72 2.98
N ASP A 271 -19.11 -9.39 4.24
CA ASP A 271 -19.99 -9.51 5.38
C ASP A 271 -21.37 -8.89 5.15
N GLY A 272 -22.42 -9.62 5.52
CA GLY A 272 -23.82 -9.18 5.46
C GLY A 272 -24.40 -9.06 4.06
N ALA A 273 -23.67 -9.38 3.00
CA ALA A 273 -24.18 -9.34 1.63
C ALA A 273 -25.29 -10.38 1.41
N ARG A 274 -26.24 -10.06 0.53
CA ARG A 274 -27.40 -10.91 0.22
C ARG A 274 -27.52 -11.09 -1.27
N VAL A 275 -27.69 -12.32 -1.74
CA VAL A 275 -28.00 -12.67 -3.13
C VAL A 275 -29.41 -13.22 -3.15
N GLU A 276 -30.35 -12.48 -3.73
CA GLU A 276 -31.78 -12.79 -3.66
C GLU A 276 -32.28 -13.67 -4.81
N GLN A 277 -31.49 -13.84 -5.85
CA GLN A 277 -31.86 -14.59 -7.04
C GLN A 277 -30.95 -15.81 -7.26
N PRO A 278 -31.40 -16.87 -7.92
CA PRO A 278 -30.65 -18.09 -8.20
C PRO A 278 -29.65 -17.88 -9.35
N ILE A 279 -28.70 -16.96 -9.18
CA ILE A 279 -27.69 -16.59 -10.17
C ILE A 279 -26.32 -17.16 -9.83
N ALA A 280 -25.45 -17.26 -10.83
CA ALA A 280 -24.04 -17.54 -10.65
C ALA A 280 -23.25 -16.23 -10.52
N ILE A 281 -22.37 -16.16 -9.52
CA ILE A 281 -21.43 -15.06 -9.32
C ILE A 281 -20.02 -15.62 -9.50
N ARG A 282 -19.34 -15.19 -10.58
CA ARG A 282 -18.00 -15.66 -10.95
C ARG A 282 -17.00 -14.53 -11.04
N ASP A 283 -15.76 -14.77 -10.57
CA ASP A 283 -14.66 -13.80 -10.67
C ASP A 283 -15.05 -12.40 -10.20
N SER A 284 -15.82 -12.27 -9.14
CA SER A 284 -16.50 -11.03 -8.78
C SER A 284 -16.31 -10.65 -7.31
N LEU A 285 -16.57 -9.38 -7.02
CA LEU A 285 -16.43 -8.80 -5.69
C LEU A 285 -17.77 -8.15 -5.28
N VAL A 286 -18.36 -8.57 -4.18
CA VAL A 286 -19.58 -7.99 -3.60
C VAL A 286 -19.26 -7.33 -2.27
N PHE A 287 -19.52 -6.02 -2.18
CA PHE A 287 -19.21 -5.20 -1.01
C PHE A 287 -20.08 -5.54 0.20
N PRO A 288 -19.67 -5.13 1.42
CA PRO A 288 -20.38 -5.47 2.64
C PRO A 288 -21.83 -4.93 2.65
N GLY A 289 -22.76 -5.74 3.15
CA GLY A 289 -24.16 -5.36 3.31
C GLY A 289 -24.95 -5.16 2.01
N VAL A 290 -24.35 -5.42 0.86
CA VAL A 290 -25.00 -5.23 -0.46
C VAL A 290 -26.05 -6.30 -0.70
N THR A 291 -27.22 -5.88 -1.20
CA THR A 291 -28.25 -6.80 -1.70
C THR A 291 -28.15 -6.89 -3.23
N VAL A 292 -27.80 -8.07 -3.74
CA VAL A 292 -27.75 -8.39 -5.15
C VAL A 292 -29.09 -8.95 -5.59
N ASN A 293 -29.82 -8.18 -6.39
CA ASN A 293 -31.11 -8.58 -6.95
C ASN A 293 -31.05 -8.57 -8.51
N ALA A 294 -29.97 -9.11 -9.07
CA ALA A 294 -29.82 -9.27 -10.50
C ALA A 294 -30.54 -10.53 -10.96
N GLY A 295 -31.27 -10.45 -12.09
CA GLY A 295 -31.93 -11.58 -12.74
C GLY A 295 -31.05 -12.32 -13.75
N PHE A 296 -29.72 -12.10 -13.72
CA PHE A 296 -28.74 -12.70 -14.63
C PHE A 296 -27.42 -12.95 -13.89
N ASP A 297 -26.62 -13.87 -14.43
CA ASP A 297 -25.30 -14.21 -13.87
C ASP A 297 -24.36 -13.01 -13.88
N LEU A 298 -23.54 -12.90 -12.83
CA LEU A 298 -22.53 -11.86 -12.68
C LEU A 298 -21.14 -12.44 -12.93
N GLN A 299 -20.37 -11.80 -13.79
CA GLN A 299 -19.00 -12.20 -14.10
C GLN A 299 -18.09 -10.99 -14.23
N ARG A 300 -16.93 -11.03 -13.55
CA ARG A 300 -15.92 -9.98 -13.52
C ARG A 300 -16.50 -8.60 -13.18
N VAL A 301 -17.28 -8.55 -12.11
CA VAL A 301 -17.91 -7.30 -11.64
C VAL A 301 -17.52 -6.99 -10.19
N ILE A 302 -17.59 -5.71 -9.87
CA ILE A 302 -17.61 -5.23 -8.49
C ILE A 302 -18.99 -4.68 -8.21
N VAL A 303 -19.67 -5.23 -7.19
CA VAL A 303 -21.02 -4.83 -6.81
C VAL A 303 -20.96 -4.02 -5.52
N THR A 304 -21.42 -2.79 -5.58
CA THR A 304 -21.55 -1.90 -4.41
C THR A 304 -23.04 -1.64 -4.14
N SER A 305 -23.35 -0.90 -3.08
CA SER A 305 -24.73 -0.50 -2.78
C SER A 305 -25.36 0.40 -3.84
N GLU A 306 -24.58 0.98 -4.74
CA GLU A 306 -25.03 1.98 -5.70
C GLU A 306 -24.98 1.52 -7.14
N GLN A 307 -24.02 0.67 -7.46
CA GLN A 307 -23.75 0.31 -8.84
C GLN A 307 -23.02 -1.03 -8.98
N VAL A 308 -23.14 -1.57 -10.19
CA VAL A 308 -22.34 -2.70 -10.65
C VAL A 308 -21.29 -2.18 -11.62
N ILE A 309 -20.02 -2.40 -11.30
CA ILE A 309 -18.88 -1.96 -12.11
C ILE A 309 -18.35 -3.16 -12.86
N GLN A 310 -18.45 -3.11 -14.20
CA GLN A 310 -17.87 -4.13 -15.06
C GLN A 310 -16.35 -3.94 -15.12
N CYS A 311 -15.61 -5.02 -14.88
CA CYS A 311 -14.16 -5.05 -15.04
C CYS A 311 -13.80 -5.87 -16.29
N PRO A 312 -12.80 -5.42 -17.07
CA PRO A 312 -12.40 -6.11 -18.31
C PRO A 312 -11.76 -7.48 -18.04
#